data_0350d90af3458842626882237b0ef0b1
#
_entry.id   0350d90af3458842626882237b0ef0b1
#
_cell.length_a   1.000
_cell.length_b   1.000
_cell.length_c   1.000
_cell.angle_alpha   90.00
_cell.angle_beta   90.00
_cell.angle_gamma   90.00
#
_symmetry.space_group_name_H-M   'P 1'
#
loop_
_entity.id
_entity.type
_entity.pdbx_description
1 polymer ?
#
loop_
_entity_poly.entity_id
_entity_poly.type
_entity_poly.pdbx_seq_one_letter_code
_entity_poly.pdbx_strand_id
1 'polypeptide(L)' 'MDNYRILVVDDEEDLCEILKFNLENEGYEVDTANSAEEALKMDLPQYHLLLL' A
#
# COMPACT_ATOMS: atom_id res chain seq x y z
N MET A 1 -13.54 -9.32 -12.15
CA MET A 1 -13.52 -8.81 -10.80
C MET A 1 -12.41 -7.81 -10.63
N ASP A 2 -12.76 -6.62 -10.26
CA ASP A 2 -11.76 -5.57 -10.15
C ASP A 2 -11.05 -5.66 -8.82
N ASN A 3 -9.74 -5.66 -8.90
CA ASN A 3 -8.92 -5.65 -7.71
C ASN A 3 -8.53 -4.21 -7.41
N TYR A 4 -8.86 -3.77 -6.21
CA TYR A 4 -8.38 -2.48 -5.77
C TYR A 4 -6.93 -2.59 -5.37
N ARG A 5 -6.16 -1.60 -5.77
CA ARG A 5 -4.76 -1.51 -5.41
C ARG A 5 -4.59 -0.44 -4.36
N ILE A 6 -3.93 -0.82 -3.28
CA ILE A 6 -3.72 0.06 -2.14
C ILE A 6 -2.23 0.24 -1.92
N LEU A 7 -1.81 1.46 -1.72
CA LEU A 7 -0.44 1.75 -1.33
C LEU A 7 -0.43 2.21 0.12
N VAL A 8 0.32 1.51 0.95
CA VAL A 8 0.50 1.86 2.35
C VAL A 8 1.85 2.55 2.51
N VAL A 9 1.83 3.78 3.00
CA VAL A 9 3.05 4.56 3.18
C VAL A 9 3.24 4.82 4.67
N ASP A 10 4.27 4.25 5.25
CA ASP A 10 4.58 4.44 6.67
C ASP A 10 6.04 4.10 6.89
N ASP A 11 6.69 4.82 7.80
CA ASP A 11 8.09 4.59 8.10
C ASP A 11 8.31 3.39 9.02
N GLU A 12 7.23 2.83 9.57
CA GLU A 12 7.32 1.63 10.38
C GLU A 12 7.02 0.40 9.53
N GLU A 13 8.06 -0.37 9.26
CA GLU A 13 7.93 -1.53 8.39
C GLU A 13 6.98 -2.58 8.96
N ASP A 14 7.02 -2.78 10.27
CA ASP A 14 6.16 -3.77 10.91
C ASP A 14 4.68 -3.42 10.71
N LEU A 15 4.37 -2.14 10.83
CA LEU A 15 3.00 -1.70 10.64
C LEU A 15 2.57 -1.89 9.18
N CYS A 16 3.46 -1.59 8.25
CA CYS A 16 3.18 -1.81 6.84
C CYS A 16 2.87 -3.27 6.56
N GLU A 17 3.65 -4.18 7.14
CA GLU A 17 3.44 -5.60 6.93
C GLU A 17 2.12 -6.08 7.50
N ILE A 18 1.75 -5.58 8.67
CA ILE A 18 0.48 -5.95 9.29
C ILE A 18 -0.68 -5.47 8.44
N LEU A 19 -0.63 -4.23 7.99
CA LEU A 19 -1.69 -3.69 7.16
C LEU A 19 -1.78 -4.41 5.83
N LYS A 20 -0.63 -4.70 5.23
CA LYS A 20 -0.60 -5.44 3.97
C LYS A 20 -1.26 -6.80 4.13
N PHE A 21 -0.89 -7.52 5.18
CA PHE A 21 -1.44 -8.85 5.43
C PHE A 21 -2.96 -8.78 5.57
N ASN A 22 -3.43 -7.86 6.39
CA ASN A 22 -4.86 -7.75 6.64
C ASN A 22 -5.63 -7.35 5.38
N LEU A 23 -5.11 -6.42 4.62
CA LEU A 23 -5.79 -5.96 3.41
C LEU A 23 -5.76 -7.01 2.30
N GLU A 24 -4.67 -7.75 2.18
CA GLU A 24 -4.60 -8.83 1.21
C GLU A 24 -5.60 -9.92 1.56
N ASN A 25 -5.81 -10.16 2.85
CA ASN A 25 -6.82 -11.12 3.30
C ASN A 25 -8.23 -10.71 2.85
N GLU A 26 -8.45 -9.41 2.66
CA GLU A 26 -9.73 -8.90 2.21
C GLU A 26 -9.86 -8.90 0.69
N GLY A 27 -8.82 -9.32 -0.01
CA GLY A 27 -8.85 -9.42 -1.46
C GLY A 27 -8.24 -8.25 -2.20
N TYR A 28 -7.60 -7.32 -1.51
CA TYR A 28 -6.96 -6.18 -2.16
C TYR A 28 -5.53 -6.52 -2.57
N GLU A 29 -5.04 -5.82 -3.59
CA GLU A 29 -3.62 -5.86 -3.91
C GLU A 29 -2.95 -4.71 -3.16
N VAL A 30 -1.89 -5.01 -2.44
CA VAL A 30 -1.28 -4.03 -1.54
C VAL A 30 0.22 -3.95 -1.78
N ASP A 31 0.68 -2.73 -1.98
CA ASP A 31 2.11 -2.44 -2.00
C ASP A 31 2.43 -1.54 -0.81
N THR A 32 3.69 -1.49 -0.44
CA THR A 32 4.10 -0.66 0.68
C THR A 32 5.27 0.23 0.28
N ALA A 33 5.33 1.39 0.91
CA ALA A 33 6.47 2.30 0.80
C ALA A 33 6.79 2.77 2.21
N ASN A 34 8.09 2.91 2.50
CA ASN A 34 8.51 3.27 3.85
C ASN A 34 8.67 4.77 4.04
N SER A 35 8.49 5.54 2.98
CA SER A 35 8.58 6.99 3.06
C SER A 35 7.81 7.60 1.90
N ALA A 36 7.51 8.89 2.05
CA ALA A 36 6.86 9.63 0.97
C ALA A 36 7.74 9.68 -0.27
N GLU A 37 9.05 9.75 -0.09
CA GLU A 37 9.97 9.75 -1.21
C GLU A 37 9.88 8.47 -2.03
N GLU A 38 9.81 7.33 -1.35
CA GLU A 38 9.63 6.06 -2.03
C GLU A 38 8.30 6.01 -2.76
N ALA A 39 7.24 6.49 -2.10
CA ALA A 39 5.92 6.50 -2.71
C ALA A 39 5.90 7.32 -3.99
N LEU A 40 6.60 8.46 -3.99
CA LEU A 40 6.61 9.33 -5.16
C LEU A 40 7.34 8.73 -6.36
N LYS A 41 8.17 7.74 -6.13
CA LYS A 41 8.86 7.03 -7.20
C LYS A 41 8.02 5.93 -7.82
N MET A 42 6.89 5.63 -7.21
CA MET A 42 6.00 4.58 -7.68
C MET A 42 4.97 5.17 -8.63
N ASP A 43 4.33 4.31 -9.39
CA ASP A 43 3.29 4.72 -10.32
C ASP A 43 1.99 4.95 -9.56
N LEU A 44 1.87 6.12 -8.94
CA LEU A 44 0.75 6.43 -8.05
C LEU A 44 -0.62 6.32 -8.73
N PRO A 45 -0.78 6.71 -10.00
CA PRO A 45 -2.09 6.58 -10.65
C PRO A 45 -2.67 5.18 -10.67
N GLN A 46 -1.84 4.15 -10.52
CA GLN A 46 -2.35 2.78 -10.51
C GLN A 46 -3.07 2.42 -9.21
N TYR A 47 -2.87 3.20 -8.17
CA TYR A 47 -3.46 2.90 -6.87
C TYR A 47 -4.79 3.61 -6.69
N HIS A 48 -5.73 2.89 -6.10
CA HIS A 48 -7.06 3.43 -5.83
C HIS A 48 -7.12 4.14 -4.48
N LEU A 49 -6.20 3.79 -3.57
CA LEU A 49 -6.19 4.33 -2.23
C LEU A 49 -4.77 4.43 -1.71
N LEU A 50 -4.47 5.52 -1.03
CA LEU A 50 -3.21 5.71 -0.34
C LEU A 50 -3.49 5.80 1.15
N LEU A 51 -2.76 5.01 1.94
CA LEU A 51 -2.85 5.07 3.39
C LEU A 51 -1.53 5.58 3.96
N LEU A 52 -1.60 6.59 4.78
CA LEU A 52 -0.41 7.19 5.39
C LEU A 52 -0.39 6.95 6.88
#